data_c08b91e7eae6a60fde1b7450e01014c8
#
_entry.id   c08b91e7eae6a60fde1b7450e01014c8
#
_cell.length_a   1.000
_cell.length_b   1.000
_cell.length_c   1.000
_cell.angle_alpha   90.00
_cell.angle_beta   90.00
_cell.angle_gamma   90.00
#
_symmetry.space_group_name_H-M   'P 1'
#
loop_
_entity.id
_entity.type
_entity.pdbx_description
1 polymer ?
#
loop_
_entity_poly.entity_id
_entity_poly.type
_entity_poly.pdbx_seq_one_letter_code
_entity_poly.pdbx_strand_id
1 'polypeptide(L)'
;MQSNYIPNIDLSEIISKDLNSNAAKQIAKSIKEASEDIGFFTVTNHGIPISKIENLLKTCKKFFYLPEEDKLKIAPKKWNPNTNTVYRGYFPSSVNGKEGLDIGDPLLKQDMADLLKKEKFEVNHDMTFLDPSWQATINNYFDDLHNLGMIIFKTIISSFSSNLSIADRAFQRPKTLSTLRFNYYPKQDKPVEVSSQDGVALGCETHVDSGIMTILYQDKKGGLQVQNRHSLEWHDVPHDPNAFVINTGLALEYLTNGRMKATNHRVLFNQEERISIPFFFEPSYDFILDPKYLDINENLIYNIDNYEDFLTNSLKKFVEYDR
;
A
#
# COMPACT_ATOMS: atom_id res chain seq x y z
N MET A 1 17.72 15.98 21.69
CA MET A 1 16.58 15.66 20.80
C MET A 1 16.90 14.29 20.22
N GLN A 2 16.10 13.26 20.54
CA GLN A 2 16.21 11.99 19.81
C GLN A 2 15.89 12.30 18.35
N SER A 3 16.82 12.04 17.43
CA SER A 3 16.52 12.10 16.00
C SER A 3 15.39 11.10 15.73
N ASN A 4 14.29 11.56 15.12
CA ASN A 4 13.25 10.64 14.69
C ASN A 4 13.92 9.60 13.79
N TYR A 5 13.80 8.33 14.16
CA TYR A 5 14.35 7.23 13.36
C TYR A 5 13.79 7.22 11.94
N ILE A 6 12.49 7.57 11.78
CA ILE A 6 11.82 7.66 10.48
C ILE A 6 11.96 9.07 9.93
N PRO A 7 12.66 9.28 8.79
CA PRO A 7 12.83 10.61 8.19
C PRO A 7 11.50 11.15 7.64
N ASN A 8 11.32 12.47 7.75
CA ASN A 8 10.22 13.19 7.10
C ASN A 8 10.75 13.93 5.87
N ILE A 9 10.06 13.79 4.74
CA ILE A 9 10.45 14.39 3.46
C ILE A 9 9.33 15.31 2.97
N ASP A 10 9.63 16.58 2.79
CA ASP A 10 8.72 17.57 2.22
C ASP A 10 8.68 17.44 0.69
N LEU A 11 7.49 17.19 0.13
CA LEU A 11 7.30 17.01 -1.31
C LEU A 11 6.91 18.28 -2.06
N SER A 12 6.80 19.44 -1.40
CA SER A 12 6.29 20.69 -1.99
C SER A 12 6.95 21.05 -3.33
N GLU A 13 8.27 20.81 -3.45
CA GLU A 13 9.05 21.16 -4.63
C GLU A 13 8.83 20.20 -5.83
N ILE A 14 8.39 18.97 -5.60
CA ILE A 14 8.15 17.99 -6.67
C ILE A 14 6.66 17.84 -7.03
N ILE A 15 5.74 18.26 -6.17
CA ILE A 15 4.30 18.23 -6.46
C ILE A 15 3.93 19.28 -7.52
N SER A 16 4.59 20.43 -7.53
CA SER A 16 4.25 21.59 -8.38
C SER A 16 5.32 21.99 -9.39
N LYS A 17 6.48 21.32 -9.40
CA LYS A 17 7.65 21.76 -10.18
C LYS A 17 8.31 20.63 -10.98
N ASP A 18 9.23 21.02 -11.85
CA ASP A 18 10.03 20.12 -12.67
C ASP A 18 10.96 19.25 -11.80
N LEU A 19 10.91 17.94 -12.01
CA LEU A 19 11.79 16.95 -11.38
C LEU A 19 13.29 17.16 -11.69
N ASN A 20 13.64 18.00 -12.66
CA ASN A 20 15.01 18.35 -12.99
C ASN A 20 15.60 19.47 -12.11
N SER A 21 14.80 20.13 -11.29
CA SER A 21 15.28 21.21 -10.41
C SER A 21 16.29 20.67 -9.37
N ASN A 22 17.15 21.54 -8.85
CA ASN A 22 18.10 21.16 -7.79
C ASN A 22 17.38 20.72 -6.51
N ALA A 23 16.24 21.33 -6.19
CA ALA A 23 15.42 20.93 -5.05
C ALA A 23 14.85 19.51 -5.24
N ALA A 24 14.33 19.21 -6.44
CA ALA A 24 13.84 17.87 -6.76
C ALA A 24 14.94 16.80 -6.67
N LYS A 25 16.14 17.10 -7.13
CA LYS A 25 17.31 16.21 -7.00
C LYS A 25 17.67 15.95 -5.53
N GLN A 26 17.55 16.97 -4.67
CA GLN A 26 17.80 16.79 -3.24
C GLN A 26 16.73 15.91 -2.59
N ILE A 27 15.45 16.08 -2.96
CA ILE A 27 14.35 15.19 -2.51
C ILE A 27 14.58 13.76 -3.00
N ALA A 28 14.96 13.58 -4.26
CA ALA A 28 15.28 12.27 -4.82
C ALA A 28 16.42 11.57 -4.05
N LYS A 29 17.44 12.32 -3.67
CA LYS A 29 18.54 11.82 -2.81
C LYS A 29 18.02 11.41 -1.45
N SER A 30 17.19 12.22 -0.79
CA SER A 30 16.64 11.89 0.54
C SER A 30 15.72 10.66 0.50
N ILE A 31 14.88 10.53 -0.52
CA ILE A 31 14.03 9.34 -0.74
C ILE A 31 14.90 8.10 -0.96
N LYS A 32 15.94 8.21 -1.79
CA LYS A 32 16.87 7.12 -2.06
C LYS A 32 17.56 6.65 -0.78
N GLU A 33 18.17 7.56 -0.02
CA GLU A 33 18.85 7.26 1.23
C GLU A 33 17.92 6.59 2.24
N ALA A 34 16.69 7.11 2.43
CA ALA A 34 15.71 6.51 3.32
C ALA A 34 15.30 5.11 2.87
N SER A 35 15.12 4.89 1.56
CA SER A 35 14.73 3.60 1.00
C SER A 35 15.86 2.56 1.05
N GLU A 36 17.11 2.98 0.88
CA GLU A 36 18.29 2.10 0.96
C GLU A 36 18.64 1.74 2.41
N ASP A 37 18.45 2.64 3.37
CA ASP A 37 18.78 2.45 4.78
C ASP A 37 17.62 1.79 5.56
N ILE A 38 16.50 2.48 5.69
CA ILE A 38 15.38 2.07 6.57
C ILE A 38 14.28 1.35 5.80
N GLY A 39 14.05 1.75 4.53
CA GLY A 39 12.90 1.31 3.73
C GLY A 39 11.59 1.98 4.13
N PHE A 40 11.62 2.98 5.05
CA PHE A 40 10.48 3.75 5.54
C PHE A 40 10.81 5.23 5.64
N PHE A 41 9.86 6.08 5.29
CA PHE A 41 9.89 7.52 5.50
C PHE A 41 8.47 8.08 5.55
N THR A 42 8.31 9.29 6.06
CA THR A 42 7.04 10.02 5.97
C THR A 42 7.14 11.13 4.94
N VAL A 43 6.02 11.49 4.33
CA VAL A 43 5.94 12.58 3.35
C VAL A 43 4.89 13.61 3.76
N THR A 44 5.29 14.88 3.71
CA THR A 44 4.41 16.04 3.94
C THR A 44 4.30 16.89 2.69
N ASN A 45 3.35 17.83 2.65
CA ASN A 45 3.08 18.70 1.49
C ASN A 45 2.84 17.92 0.19
N HIS A 46 2.21 16.74 0.32
CA HIS A 46 1.94 15.78 -0.74
C HIS A 46 0.78 16.18 -1.68
N GLY A 47 0.16 17.34 -1.49
CA GLY A 47 -0.88 17.88 -2.37
C GLY A 47 -2.30 17.35 -2.13
N ILE A 48 -2.49 16.33 -1.28
CA ILE A 48 -3.84 15.81 -0.95
C ILE A 48 -4.36 16.54 0.30
N PRO A 49 -5.47 17.31 0.21
CA PRO A 49 -5.99 18.07 1.34
C PRO A 49 -6.44 17.17 2.49
N ILE A 50 -6.15 17.57 3.73
CA ILE A 50 -6.57 16.85 4.93
C ILE A 50 -8.09 16.63 4.98
N SER A 51 -8.89 17.58 4.48
CA SER A 51 -10.34 17.48 4.40
C SER A 51 -10.82 16.30 3.54
N LYS A 52 -10.08 15.93 2.48
CA LYS A 52 -10.36 14.71 1.69
C LYS A 52 -10.12 13.46 2.53
N ILE A 53 -9.03 13.43 3.29
CA ILE A 53 -8.68 12.30 4.17
C ILE A 53 -9.71 12.15 5.29
N GLU A 54 -10.12 13.25 5.92
CA GLU A 54 -11.16 13.24 6.95
C GLU A 54 -12.51 12.76 6.41
N ASN A 55 -12.88 13.20 5.21
CA ASN A 55 -14.10 12.73 4.55
C ASN A 55 -14.02 11.23 4.23
N LEU A 56 -12.88 10.76 3.77
CA LEU A 56 -12.63 9.34 3.52
C LEU A 56 -12.75 8.51 4.80
N LEU A 57 -12.17 8.97 5.92
CA LEU A 57 -12.29 8.28 7.20
C LEU A 57 -13.75 8.17 7.66
N LYS A 58 -14.55 9.23 7.49
CA LYS A 58 -15.99 9.19 7.78
C LYS A 58 -16.71 8.18 6.89
N THR A 59 -16.38 8.17 5.62
CA THR A 59 -16.93 7.23 4.62
C THR A 59 -16.57 5.79 4.96
N CYS A 60 -15.31 5.54 5.34
CA CYS A 60 -14.82 4.25 5.80
C CYS A 60 -15.58 3.74 7.04
N LYS A 61 -15.75 4.58 8.06
CA LYS A 61 -16.51 4.23 9.27
C LYS A 61 -17.95 3.87 8.96
N LYS A 62 -18.62 4.61 8.09
CA LYS A 62 -20.00 4.29 7.68
C LYS A 62 -20.11 2.85 7.14
N PHE A 63 -19.13 2.40 6.37
CA PHE A 63 -19.10 1.03 5.85
C PHE A 63 -18.90 0.00 6.97
N PHE A 64 -17.89 0.17 7.81
CA PHE A 64 -17.58 -0.84 8.84
C PHE A 64 -18.64 -0.92 9.94
N TYR A 65 -19.43 0.14 10.15
CA TYR A 65 -20.55 0.14 11.10
C TYR A 65 -21.85 -0.46 10.54
N LEU A 66 -21.87 -0.89 9.28
CA LEU A 66 -23.00 -1.66 8.74
C LEU A 66 -23.13 -3.02 9.43
N PRO A 67 -24.34 -3.60 9.46
CA PRO A 67 -24.52 -5.00 9.80
C PRO A 67 -23.59 -5.90 8.97
N GLU A 68 -23.08 -6.96 9.60
CA GLU A 68 -22.15 -7.86 8.93
C GLU A 68 -22.74 -8.49 7.67
N GLU A 69 -24.04 -8.81 7.69
CA GLU A 69 -24.79 -9.34 6.54
C GLU A 69 -24.75 -8.42 5.31
N ASP A 70 -24.74 -7.09 5.52
CA ASP A 70 -24.63 -6.11 4.44
C ASP A 70 -23.20 -6.05 3.89
N LYS A 71 -22.19 -6.09 4.76
CA LYS A 71 -20.79 -6.11 4.36
C LYS A 71 -20.44 -7.39 3.58
N LEU A 72 -20.99 -8.53 4.00
CA LEU A 72 -20.78 -9.83 3.34
C LEU A 72 -21.33 -9.88 1.90
N LYS A 73 -22.26 -9.01 1.51
CA LYS A 73 -22.74 -8.92 0.12
C LYS A 73 -21.62 -8.62 -0.89
N ILE A 74 -20.58 -7.95 -0.45
CA ILE A 74 -19.41 -7.59 -1.25
C ILE A 74 -18.13 -8.33 -0.80
N ALA A 75 -18.28 -9.41 -0.07
CA ALA A 75 -17.14 -10.24 0.31
C ALA A 75 -16.70 -11.16 -0.85
N PRO A 76 -15.42 -11.58 -0.89
CA PRO A 76 -14.93 -12.60 -1.81
C PRO A 76 -15.68 -13.93 -1.65
N LYS A 77 -15.56 -14.80 -2.66
CA LYS A 77 -16.20 -16.12 -2.74
C LYS A 77 -16.07 -16.98 -1.50
N LYS A 78 -14.96 -16.85 -0.77
CA LYS A 78 -14.71 -17.57 0.49
C LYS A 78 -15.81 -17.32 1.53
N TRP A 79 -16.40 -16.13 1.55
CA TRP A 79 -17.46 -15.71 2.51
C TRP A 79 -18.79 -15.40 1.83
N ASN A 80 -18.79 -15.20 0.52
CA ASN A 80 -20.00 -14.98 -0.28
C ASN A 80 -20.02 -15.92 -1.50
N PRO A 81 -20.68 -17.08 -1.42
CA PRO A 81 -20.70 -18.06 -2.51
C PRO A 81 -21.40 -17.56 -3.78
N ASN A 82 -22.13 -16.44 -3.70
CA ASN A 82 -22.86 -15.87 -4.84
C ASN A 82 -22.00 -14.98 -5.74
N THR A 83 -20.71 -14.78 -5.40
CA THR A 83 -19.76 -14.03 -6.22
C THR A 83 -18.64 -14.93 -6.75
N ASN A 84 -17.98 -14.49 -7.83
CA ASN A 84 -16.78 -15.12 -8.35
C ASN A 84 -15.51 -14.35 -7.96
N THR A 85 -15.61 -13.19 -7.27
CA THR A 85 -14.44 -12.44 -6.84
C THR A 85 -13.66 -13.21 -5.77
N VAL A 86 -12.35 -13.09 -5.81
CA VAL A 86 -11.41 -13.78 -4.89
C VAL A 86 -10.53 -12.78 -4.16
N TYR A 87 -10.16 -11.69 -4.82
CA TYR A 87 -9.13 -10.77 -4.34
C TYR A 87 -9.67 -9.40 -3.93
N ARG A 88 -10.93 -9.07 -4.24
CA ARG A 88 -11.52 -7.75 -3.97
C ARG A 88 -12.74 -7.88 -3.09
N GLY A 89 -12.99 -6.85 -2.28
CA GLY A 89 -14.18 -6.77 -1.44
C GLY A 89 -13.87 -6.82 0.04
N TYR A 90 -14.86 -7.22 0.82
CA TYR A 90 -14.82 -7.20 2.27
C TYR A 90 -14.25 -8.50 2.86
N PHE A 91 -13.31 -8.35 3.78
CA PHE A 91 -12.69 -9.42 4.55
C PHE A 91 -13.11 -9.30 6.02
N PRO A 92 -13.82 -10.29 6.60
CA PRO A 92 -14.31 -10.22 7.97
C PRO A 92 -13.21 -10.41 9.01
N SER A 93 -13.43 -9.90 10.23
CA SER A 93 -12.47 -9.95 11.35
C SER A 93 -12.19 -11.36 11.89
N SER A 94 -13.01 -12.33 11.54
CA SER A 94 -12.81 -13.74 11.92
C SER A 94 -11.49 -14.35 11.40
N VAL A 95 -10.84 -13.70 10.42
CA VAL A 95 -9.58 -14.19 9.82
C VAL A 95 -8.38 -13.84 10.70
N ASN A 96 -8.24 -12.56 11.05
CA ASN A 96 -7.06 -12.04 11.76
C ASN A 96 -7.39 -10.85 12.69
N GLY A 97 -8.63 -10.78 13.19
CA GLY A 97 -9.07 -9.79 14.18
C GLY A 97 -9.28 -8.38 13.67
N LYS A 98 -9.02 -8.12 12.41
CA LYS A 98 -9.32 -6.85 11.73
C LYS A 98 -10.26 -7.10 10.55
N GLU A 99 -11.09 -6.12 10.26
CA GLU A 99 -11.86 -6.11 9.03
C GLU A 99 -11.07 -5.41 7.93
N GLY A 100 -11.20 -5.90 6.69
CA GLY A 100 -10.56 -5.30 5.52
C GLY A 100 -11.57 -5.00 4.42
N LEU A 101 -11.32 -3.97 3.64
CA LEU A 101 -12.05 -3.72 2.39
C LEU A 101 -11.04 -3.36 1.30
N ASP A 102 -10.93 -4.20 0.28
CA ASP A 102 -10.02 -4.05 -0.85
C ASP A 102 -10.74 -3.54 -2.08
N ILE A 103 -10.20 -2.47 -2.64
CA ILE A 103 -10.71 -1.81 -3.84
C ILE A 103 -9.58 -1.70 -4.86
N GLY A 104 -9.82 -2.25 -6.06
CA GLY A 104 -8.92 -2.15 -7.20
C GLY A 104 -9.14 -0.88 -8.02
N ASP A 105 -8.46 -0.81 -9.17
CA ASP A 105 -8.53 0.35 -10.07
C ASP A 105 -9.97 0.64 -10.51
N PRO A 106 -10.51 1.85 -10.23
CA PRO A 106 -11.88 2.22 -10.61
C PRO A 106 -12.09 2.36 -12.13
N LEU A 107 -11.01 2.43 -12.93
CA LEU A 107 -11.09 2.45 -14.38
C LEU A 107 -11.31 1.05 -14.99
N LEU A 108 -11.09 -0.01 -14.23
CA LEU A 108 -11.32 -1.36 -14.71
C LEU A 108 -12.82 -1.64 -14.84
N LYS A 109 -13.28 -1.96 -16.05
CA LYS A 109 -14.66 -2.33 -16.38
C LYS A 109 -14.76 -3.83 -16.63
N GLN A 110 -15.98 -4.37 -16.51
CA GLN A 110 -16.24 -5.82 -16.63
C GLN A 110 -15.76 -6.40 -17.96
N ASP A 111 -16.03 -5.72 -19.07
CA ASP A 111 -15.60 -6.13 -20.41
C ASP A 111 -14.07 -6.21 -20.54
N MET A 112 -13.35 -5.30 -19.90
CA MET A 112 -11.88 -5.32 -19.85
C MET A 112 -11.35 -6.47 -19.01
N ALA A 113 -11.96 -6.72 -17.84
CA ALA A 113 -11.58 -7.84 -16.97
C ALA A 113 -11.80 -9.18 -17.68
N ASP A 114 -12.93 -9.34 -18.39
CA ASP A 114 -13.24 -10.53 -19.17
C ASP A 114 -12.26 -10.74 -20.33
N LEU A 115 -11.87 -9.64 -21.01
CA LEU A 115 -10.88 -9.68 -22.09
C LEU A 115 -9.49 -10.12 -21.60
N LEU A 116 -9.06 -9.62 -20.47
CA LEU A 116 -7.74 -9.91 -19.90
C LEU A 116 -7.67 -11.34 -19.34
N LYS A 117 -8.80 -11.92 -18.93
CA LYS A 117 -8.91 -13.30 -18.37
C LYS A 117 -7.88 -13.58 -17.26
N LYS A 118 -7.59 -12.58 -16.43
CA LYS A 118 -6.62 -12.68 -15.34
C LYS A 118 -7.34 -12.71 -14.00
N GLU A 119 -7.00 -13.65 -13.14
CA GLU A 119 -7.69 -13.87 -11.84
C GLU A 119 -7.70 -12.63 -10.94
N LYS A 120 -6.69 -11.77 -11.03
CA LYS A 120 -6.57 -10.57 -10.20
C LYS A 120 -7.21 -9.32 -10.78
N PHE A 121 -7.69 -9.39 -12.02
CA PHE A 121 -8.47 -8.32 -12.65
C PHE A 121 -9.93 -8.45 -12.29
N GLU A 122 -10.24 -8.19 -11.04
CA GLU A 122 -11.61 -8.18 -10.54
C GLU A 122 -12.13 -6.76 -10.52
N VAL A 123 -13.29 -6.56 -11.13
CA VAL A 123 -14.03 -5.30 -11.06
C VAL A 123 -14.49 -5.08 -9.62
N ASN A 124 -14.42 -3.84 -9.16
CA ASN A 124 -14.93 -3.49 -7.85
C ASN A 124 -16.41 -3.83 -7.72
N HIS A 125 -16.82 -4.30 -6.56
CA HIS A 125 -18.21 -4.50 -6.24
C HIS A 125 -19.00 -3.18 -6.36
N ASP A 126 -20.27 -3.27 -6.74
CA ASP A 126 -21.17 -2.13 -6.68
C ASP A 126 -21.47 -1.80 -5.22
N MET A 127 -21.11 -0.60 -4.80
CA MET A 127 -21.30 -0.09 -3.44
C MET A 127 -22.32 1.06 -3.38
N THR A 128 -23.07 1.28 -4.45
CA THR A 128 -24.09 2.35 -4.53
C THR A 128 -25.25 2.13 -3.57
N PHE A 129 -25.43 0.89 -3.04
CA PHE A 129 -26.40 0.59 -2.00
C PHE A 129 -26.10 1.31 -0.66
N LEU A 130 -24.86 1.82 -0.47
CA LEU A 130 -24.48 2.57 0.73
C LEU A 130 -24.88 4.04 0.62
N ASP A 131 -24.44 4.70 -0.40
CA ASP A 131 -24.63 6.12 -0.70
C ASP A 131 -23.97 6.37 -2.07
N PRO A 132 -24.64 6.95 -3.05
CA PRO A 132 -24.05 7.20 -4.37
C PRO A 132 -22.77 8.05 -4.32
N SER A 133 -22.60 8.91 -3.33
CA SER A 133 -21.38 9.72 -3.15
C SER A 133 -20.20 8.90 -2.61
N TRP A 134 -20.44 7.73 -2.04
CA TRP A 134 -19.44 6.90 -1.39
C TRP A 134 -18.41 6.41 -2.40
N GLN A 135 -18.89 5.80 -3.48
CA GLN A 135 -18.00 5.28 -4.53
C GLN A 135 -17.19 6.39 -5.21
N ALA A 136 -17.81 7.57 -5.45
CA ALA A 136 -17.10 8.71 -6.01
C ALA A 136 -15.96 9.20 -5.09
N THR A 137 -16.21 9.25 -3.78
CA THR A 137 -15.19 9.62 -2.80
C THR A 137 -13.99 8.67 -2.83
N ILE A 138 -14.26 7.36 -2.87
CA ILE A 138 -13.22 6.33 -2.91
C ILE A 138 -12.43 6.39 -4.22
N ASN A 139 -13.12 6.48 -5.36
CA ASN A 139 -12.49 6.53 -6.67
C ASN A 139 -11.57 7.75 -6.81
N ASN A 140 -12.03 8.93 -6.38
CA ASN A 140 -11.23 10.15 -6.40
C ASN A 140 -9.97 10.02 -5.50
N TYR A 141 -10.10 9.36 -4.35
CA TYR A 141 -8.96 9.16 -3.47
C TYR A 141 -7.97 8.12 -4.04
N PHE A 142 -8.45 7.09 -4.70
CA PHE A 142 -7.60 6.16 -5.44
C PHE A 142 -6.77 6.89 -6.50
N ASP A 143 -7.41 7.78 -7.27
CA ASP A 143 -6.74 8.58 -8.29
C ASP A 143 -5.69 9.53 -7.69
N ASP A 144 -6.02 10.21 -6.59
CA ASP A 144 -5.09 11.09 -5.87
C ASP A 144 -3.83 10.30 -5.41
N LEU A 145 -4.03 9.12 -4.82
CA LEU A 145 -2.91 8.27 -4.36
C LEU A 145 -2.11 7.65 -5.50
N HIS A 146 -2.77 7.26 -6.60
CA HIS A 146 -2.08 6.81 -7.80
C HIS A 146 -1.16 7.89 -8.34
N ASN A 147 -1.65 9.14 -8.47
CA ASN A 147 -0.86 10.27 -8.93
C ASN A 147 0.31 10.59 -8.00
N LEU A 148 0.10 10.56 -6.68
CA LEU A 148 1.17 10.71 -5.70
C LEU A 148 2.21 9.60 -5.83
N GLY A 149 1.77 8.36 -5.97
CA GLY A 149 2.64 7.19 -6.20
C GLY A 149 3.50 7.36 -7.46
N MET A 150 2.91 7.84 -8.56
CA MET A 150 3.64 8.13 -9.80
C MET A 150 4.72 9.20 -9.62
N ILE A 151 4.43 10.27 -8.87
CA ILE A 151 5.42 11.32 -8.57
C ILE A 151 6.57 10.74 -7.75
N ILE A 152 6.29 10.01 -6.66
CA ILE A 152 7.31 9.41 -5.81
C ILE A 152 8.13 8.39 -6.61
N PHE A 153 7.49 7.54 -7.41
CA PHE A 153 8.19 6.50 -8.18
C PHE A 153 9.07 7.11 -9.29
N LYS A 154 8.61 8.14 -10.02
CA LYS A 154 9.45 8.89 -10.96
C LYS A 154 10.64 9.54 -10.25
N THR A 155 10.45 10.02 -9.04
CA THR A 155 11.53 10.59 -8.21
C THR A 155 12.55 9.50 -7.80
N ILE A 156 12.08 8.30 -7.45
CA ILE A 156 12.95 7.14 -7.20
C ILE A 156 13.75 6.79 -8.46
N ILE A 157 13.07 6.64 -9.61
CA ILE A 157 13.72 6.32 -10.89
C ILE A 157 14.81 7.34 -11.22
N SER A 158 14.55 8.64 -11.02
CA SER A 158 15.51 9.72 -11.32
C SER A 158 16.84 9.61 -10.57
N SER A 159 16.85 8.84 -9.46
CA SER A 159 18.07 8.54 -8.70
C SER A 159 18.96 7.47 -9.34
N PHE A 160 18.46 6.76 -10.35
CA PHE A 160 19.16 5.67 -11.03
C PHE A 160 19.31 5.93 -12.52
N SER A 161 18.25 6.41 -13.18
CA SER A 161 18.16 6.58 -14.63
C SER A 161 17.51 7.91 -14.99
N SER A 162 17.92 8.48 -16.12
CA SER A 162 17.25 9.64 -16.71
C SER A 162 15.97 9.29 -17.47
N ASN A 163 15.72 8.01 -17.72
CA ASN A 163 14.54 7.54 -18.45
C ASN A 163 13.33 7.37 -17.53
N LEU A 164 12.59 8.45 -17.27
CA LEU A 164 11.40 8.43 -16.42
C LEU A 164 10.18 7.74 -17.07
N SER A 165 10.21 7.46 -18.39
CA SER A 165 9.08 6.78 -19.08
C SER A 165 8.85 5.35 -18.58
N ILE A 166 9.82 4.79 -17.87
CA ILE A 166 9.69 3.49 -17.18
C ILE A 166 8.50 3.50 -16.21
N ALA A 167 8.26 4.61 -15.50
CA ALA A 167 7.11 4.73 -14.61
C ALA A 167 5.79 4.60 -15.37
N ASP A 168 5.65 5.29 -16.50
CA ASP A 168 4.43 5.23 -17.31
C ASP A 168 4.23 3.84 -17.95
N ARG A 169 5.32 3.15 -18.27
CA ARG A 169 5.30 1.76 -18.73
C ARG A 169 4.90 0.78 -17.62
N ALA A 170 5.39 0.99 -16.40
CA ALA A 170 5.09 0.14 -15.26
C ALA A 170 3.65 0.29 -14.79
N PHE A 171 3.05 1.48 -14.92
CA PHE A 171 1.74 1.80 -14.36
C PHE A 171 0.71 2.17 -15.44
N GLN A 172 0.40 1.21 -16.31
CA GLN A 172 -0.60 1.35 -17.37
C GLN A 172 -2.00 1.05 -16.85
N ARG A 173 -2.71 2.05 -16.34
CA ARG A 173 -4.09 1.87 -15.90
C ARG A 173 -5.03 1.53 -17.07
N PRO A 174 -5.99 0.62 -16.86
CA PRO A 174 -6.35 -0.09 -15.64
C PRO A 174 -5.64 -1.43 -15.44
N LYS A 175 -4.50 -1.68 -16.08
CA LYS A 175 -3.75 -2.94 -15.96
C LYS A 175 -2.96 -3.06 -14.65
N THR A 176 -2.91 -2.00 -13.83
CA THR A 176 -2.23 -2.03 -12.54
C THR A 176 -2.95 -2.94 -11.56
N LEU A 177 -2.18 -3.60 -10.69
CA LEU A 177 -2.75 -4.41 -9.60
C LEU A 177 -2.89 -3.62 -8.29
N SER A 178 -2.70 -2.30 -8.36
CA SER A 178 -2.82 -1.41 -7.20
C SER A 178 -4.13 -1.61 -6.44
N THR A 179 -4.01 -1.60 -5.11
CA THR A 179 -5.12 -1.86 -4.19
C THR A 179 -5.20 -0.77 -3.14
N LEU A 180 -6.36 -0.14 -3.04
CA LEU A 180 -6.71 0.70 -1.91
C LEU A 180 -7.38 -0.19 -0.86
N ARG A 181 -6.74 -0.36 0.30
CA ARG A 181 -7.27 -1.15 1.41
C ARG A 181 -7.69 -0.24 2.56
N PHE A 182 -8.83 -0.55 3.14
CA PHE A 182 -9.27 0.00 4.41
C PHE A 182 -9.13 -1.09 5.46
N ASN A 183 -8.30 -0.88 6.48
CA ASN A 183 -8.22 -1.75 7.64
C ASN A 183 -8.98 -1.12 8.80
N TYR A 184 -9.92 -1.83 9.34
CA TYR A 184 -10.65 -1.49 10.54
C TYR A 184 -10.34 -2.48 11.66
N TYR A 185 -9.76 -1.99 12.74
CA TYR A 185 -9.47 -2.74 13.94
C TYR A 185 -10.58 -2.43 14.94
N PRO A 186 -11.52 -3.34 15.18
CA PRO A 186 -12.60 -3.10 16.13
C PRO A 186 -12.06 -3.02 17.55
N LYS A 187 -12.83 -2.39 18.44
CA LYS A 187 -12.54 -2.45 19.87
C LYS A 187 -12.59 -3.91 20.34
N GLN A 188 -11.54 -4.36 20.99
CA GLN A 188 -11.43 -5.73 21.48
C GLN A 188 -10.55 -5.80 22.72
N ASP A 189 -10.86 -6.75 23.64
CA ASP A 189 -10.19 -6.87 24.92
C ASP A 189 -8.94 -7.76 24.88
N LYS A 190 -8.78 -8.56 23.82
CA LYS A 190 -7.67 -9.51 23.70
C LYS A 190 -7.01 -9.37 22.33
N PRO A 191 -5.68 -9.48 22.27
CA PRO A 191 -4.96 -9.51 21.01
C PRO A 191 -5.30 -10.78 20.23
N VAL A 192 -5.23 -10.69 18.91
CA VAL A 192 -5.39 -11.83 18.00
C VAL A 192 -4.13 -12.68 18.00
N GLU A 193 -2.99 -12.03 18.11
CA GLU A 193 -1.68 -12.64 18.03
C GLU A 193 -0.72 -12.04 19.07
N VAL A 194 0.21 -12.88 19.51
CA VAL A 194 1.35 -12.49 20.36
C VAL A 194 2.62 -12.87 19.62
N SER A 195 3.48 -11.89 19.37
CA SER A 195 4.75 -12.09 18.69
C SER A 195 5.60 -13.14 19.40
N SER A 196 6.03 -14.16 18.65
CA SER A 196 6.92 -15.20 19.15
C SER A 196 8.36 -14.71 19.39
N GLN A 197 8.73 -13.55 18.84
CA GLN A 197 10.07 -12.97 18.98
C GLN A 197 10.27 -12.26 20.31
N ASP A 198 9.27 -11.50 20.77
CA ASP A 198 9.41 -10.61 21.92
C ASP A 198 8.20 -10.60 22.86
N GLY A 199 7.19 -11.42 22.60
CA GLY A 199 5.99 -11.52 23.45
C GLY A 199 5.04 -10.33 23.36
N VAL A 200 5.22 -9.43 22.37
CA VAL A 200 4.37 -8.25 22.21
C VAL A 200 3.05 -8.62 21.57
N ALA A 201 1.95 -8.07 22.09
CA ALA A 201 0.62 -8.22 21.51
C ALA A 201 0.47 -7.45 20.21
N LEU A 202 0.00 -8.11 19.15
CA LEU A 202 -0.10 -7.56 17.80
C LEU A 202 -1.56 -7.41 17.35
N GLY A 203 -1.81 -6.33 16.62
CA GLY A 203 -3.01 -6.11 15.82
C GLY A 203 -2.80 -6.46 14.34
N CYS A 204 -1.54 -6.51 13.89
CA CYS A 204 -1.14 -7.06 12.60
C CYS A 204 0.25 -7.68 12.74
N GLU A 205 0.38 -8.90 12.25
CA GLU A 205 1.62 -9.68 12.28
C GLU A 205 2.78 -8.99 11.58
N THR A 206 4.01 -9.44 11.88
CA THR A 206 5.22 -8.96 11.22
C THR A 206 5.26 -9.43 9.77
N HIS A 207 5.39 -8.50 8.84
CA HIS A 207 5.43 -8.79 7.41
C HIS A 207 6.21 -7.73 6.63
N VAL A 208 6.39 -7.97 5.35
CA VAL A 208 6.83 -7.02 4.34
C VAL A 208 5.79 -6.92 3.24
N ASP A 209 5.66 -5.75 2.61
CA ASP A 209 4.72 -5.55 1.51
C ASP A 209 5.30 -6.06 0.18
N SER A 210 4.41 -6.48 -0.73
CA SER A 210 4.80 -7.07 -2.02
C SER A 210 5.01 -6.04 -3.13
N GLY A 211 4.36 -4.87 -3.08
CA GLY A 211 4.33 -3.88 -4.16
C GLY A 211 5.65 -3.14 -4.42
N ILE A 212 5.57 -2.12 -5.25
CA ILE A 212 6.67 -1.15 -5.42
C ILE A 212 6.81 -0.34 -4.12
N MET A 213 5.71 0.19 -3.62
CA MET A 213 5.65 0.89 -2.34
C MET A 213 4.23 0.84 -1.78
N THR A 214 4.09 1.13 -0.51
CA THR A 214 2.81 1.40 0.14
C THR A 214 2.75 2.87 0.55
N ILE A 215 1.63 3.54 0.26
CA ILE A 215 1.31 4.88 0.73
C ILE A 215 0.24 4.71 1.80
N LEU A 216 0.60 4.92 3.06
CA LEU A 216 -0.25 4.62 4.20
C LEU A 216 -0.69 5.89 4.92
N TYR A 217 -2.01 6.05 5.10
CA TYR A 217 -2.55 6.90 6.14
C TYR A 217 -2.91 6.06 7.37
N GLN A 218 -2.43 6.45 8.55
CA GLN A 218 -2.84 5.88 9.83
C GLN A 218 -3.56 6.93 10.68
N ASP A 219 -4.54 6.51 11.48
CA ASP A 219 -5.20 7.42 12.41
C ASP A 219 -4.32 7.71 13.64
N LYS A 220 -4.82 8.61 14.51
CA LYS A 220 -4.09 9.08 15.72
C LYS A 220 -3.77 8.00 16.74
N LYS A 221 -4.31 6.78 16.59
CA LYS A 221 -3.99 5.65 17.49
C LYS A 221 -2.60 5.10 17.21
N GLY A 222 -2.05 5.31 16.01
CA GLY A 222 -0.70 4.88 15.65
C GLY A 222 -0.52 3.38 15.73
N GLY A 223 0.54 2.95 16.42
CA GLY A 223 0.85 1.54 16.69
C GLY A 223 1.62 0.85 15.56
N LEU A 224 1.90 1.50 14.44
CA LEU A 224 2.80 0.98 13.43
C LEU A 224 4.23 1.01 13.93
N GLN A 225 4.92 -0.12 13.81
CA GLN A 225 6.35 -0.25 14.10
C GLN A 225 7.11 -0.79 12.90
N VAL A 226 8.32 -0.29 12.70
CA VAL A 226 9.29 -0.77 11.70
C VAL A 226 10.50 -1.35 12.40
N GLN A 227 11.03 -2.47 11.87
CA GLN A 227 12.22 -3.12 12.40
C GLN A 227 13.48 -2.56 11.76
N ASN A 228 14.44 -2.13 12.59
CA ASN A 228 15.78 -1.82 12.11
C ASN A 228 16.42 -3.12 11.58
N ARG A 229 16.90 -3.09 10.35
CA ARG A 229 17.47 -4.28 9.68
C ARG A 229 18.79 -4.76 10.26
N HIS A 230 19.53 -3.89 10.94
CA HIS A 230 20.84 -4.19 11.51
C HIS A 230 20.77 -4.54 12.99
N SER A 231 20.08 -3.71 13.78
CA SER A 231 19.94 -3.96 15.24
C SER A 231 18.79 -4.88 15.59
N LEU A 232 17.85 -5.11 14.66
CA LEU A 232 16.59 -5.83 14.84
C LEU A 232 15.64 -5.18 15.88
N GLU A 233 15.95 -3.97 16.31
CA GLU A 233 15.09 -3.19 17.21
C GLU A 233 13.85 -2.66 16.49
N TRP A 234 12.75 -2.57 17.22
CA TRP A 234 11.50 -2.01 16.73
C TRP A 234 11.40 -0.53 17.06
N HIS A 235 11.04 0.28 16.06
CA HIS A 235 10.84 1.72 16.18
C HIS A 235 9.40 2.10 15.81
N ASP A 236 8.78 2.94 16.64
CA ASP A 236 7.46 3.46 16.35
C ASP A 236 7.48 4.42 15.15
N VAL A 237 6.48 4.31 14.29
CA VAL A 237 6.21 5.30 13.24
C VAL A 237 5.23 6.33 13.79
N PRO A 238 5.66 7.56 14.06
CA PRO A 238 4.81 8.56 14.68
C PRO A 238 3.63 8.93 13.78
N HIS A 239 2.47 9.21 14.40
CA HIS A 239 1.33 9.75 13.69
C HIS A 239 1.53 11.25 13.43
N ASP A 240 1.34 11.65 12.17
CA ASP A 240 1.16 13.04 11.75
C ASP A 240 -0.09 13.10 10.85
N PRO A 241 -1.13 13.88 11.19
CA PRO A 241 -2.34 13.97 10.38
C PRO A 241 -2.12 14.56 8.98
N ASN A 242 -0.98 15.25 8.76
CA ASN A 242 -0.62 15.89 7.50
C ASN A 242 0.41 15.07 6.71
N ALA A 243 0.72 13.86 7.14
CA ALA A 243 1.73 13.03 6.48
C ALA A 243 1.17 11.67 6.06
N PHE A 244 1.70 11.15 4.96
CA PHE A 244 1.63 9.73 4.65
C PHE A 244 2.92 9.03 5.08
N VAL A 245 2.78 7.80 5.54
CA VAL A 245 3.92 6.88 5.69
C VAL A 245 4.14 6.18 4.36
N ILE A 246 5.38 6.18 3.90
CA ILE A 246 5.80 5.46 2.69
C ILE A 246 6.73 4.33 3.12
N ASN A 247 6.47 3.12 2.64
CA ASN A 247 7.41 2.02 2.74
C ASN A 247 7.66 1.36 1.40
N THR A 248 8.89 0.92 1.21
CA THR A 248 9.31 0.14 0.05
C THR A 248 8.82 -1.29 0.17
N GLY A 249 8.38 -1.87 -0.97
CA GLY A 249 7.95 -3.25 -1.04
C GLY A 249 8.93 -4.14 -1.81
N LEU A 250 8.67 -5.44 -1.79
CA LEU A 250 9.53 -6.46 -2.42
C LEU A 250 9.72 -6.24 -3.93
N ALA A 251 8.71 -5.76 -4.65
CA ALA A 251 8.85 -5.49 -6.09
C ALA A 251 9.88 -4.39 -6.36
N LEU A 252 9.96 -3.35 -5.51
CA LEU A 252 11.01 -2.33 -5.63
C LEU A 252 12.38 -2.89 -5.25
N GLU A 253 12.45 -3.78 -4.28
CA GLU A 253 13.68 -4.48 -3.92
C GLU A 253 14.21 -5.29 -5.11
N TYR A 254 13.35 -6.04 -5.80
CA TYR A 254 13.71 -6.78 -7.01
C TYR A 254 14.14 -5.84 -8.14
N LEU A 255 13.35 -4.81 -8.43
CA LEU A 255 13.61 -3.83 -9.49
C LEU A 255 14.92 -3.06 -9.26
N THR A 256 15.32 -2.85 -7.99
CA THR A 256 16.58 -2.19 -7.65
C THR A 256 17.73 -3.17 -7.36
N ASN A 257 17.56 -4.45 -7.70
CA ASN A 257 18.53 -5.51 -7.42
C ASN A 257 19.02 -5.51 -5.96
N GLY A 258 18.08 -5.36 -5.02
CA GLY A 258 18.33 -5.39 -3.59
C GLY A 258 18.91 -4.13 -2.97
N ARG A 259 19.00 -3.01 -3.69
CA ARG A 259 19.50 -1.74 -3.14
C ARG A 259 18.48 -1.10 -2.19
N MET A 260 17.21 -1.00 -2.62
CA MET A 260 16.11 -0.54 -1.79
C MET A 260 15.39 -1.76 -1.20
N LYS A 261 15.44 -1.92 0.11
CA LYS A 261 14.96 -3.12 0.81
C LYS A 261 13.52 -2.97 1.28
N ALA A 262 12.72 -4.02 1.08
CA ALA A 262 11.49 -4.18 1.85
C ALA A 262 11.83 -4.45 3.32
N THR A 263 11.12 -3.79 4.23
CA THR A 263 11.47 -3.81 5.66
C THR A 263 10.31 -4.36 6.48
N ASN A 264 10.63 -5.25 7.43
CA ASN A 264 9.67 -5.80 8.35
C ASN A 264 8.97 -4.69 9.14
N HIS A 265 7.65 -4.77 9.17
CA HIS A 265 6.82 -3.90 9.97
C HIS A 265 5.66 -4.67 10.59
N ARG A 266 5.09 -4.12 11.64
CA ARG A 266 3.99 -4.72 12.40
C ARG A 266 3.09 -3.65 12.99
N VAL A 267 1.90 -4.03 13.45
CA VAL A 267 1.02 -3.11 14.18
C VAL A 267 0.80 -3.66 15.57
N LEU A 268 1.03 -2.82 16.58
CA LEU A 268 0.76 -3.15 17.97
C LEU A 268 -0.74 -3.29 18.19
N PHE A 269 -1.10 -4.23 19.06
CA PHE A 269 -2.46 -4.37 19.53
C PHE A 269 -2.90 -3.10 20.28
N ASN A 270 -4.10 -2.65 19.96
CA ASN A 270 -4.76 -1.55 20.68
C ASN A 270 -6.18 -1.99 21.06
N GLN A 271 -6.57 -1.75 22.30
CA GLN A 271 -7.93 -2.05 22.76
C GLN A 271 -8.98 -1.13 22.15
N GLU A 272 -8.59 0.06 21.67
CA GLU A 272 -9.49 1.01 21.06
C GLU A 272 -9.63 0.79 19.55
N GLU A 273 -10.73 1.27 18.98
CA GLU A 273 -10.94 1.30 17.55
C GLU A 273 -9.81 2.03 16.82
N ARG A 274 -9.32 1.45 15.74
CA ARG A 274 -8.26 2.01 14.88
C ARG A 274 -8.61 1.83 13.41
N ILE A 275 -8.26 2.82 12.59
CA ILE A 275 -8.36 2.74 11.13
C ILE A 275 -6.98 3.03 10.53
N SER A 276 -6.61 2.24 9.53
CA SER A 276 -5.49 2.56 8.63
C SER A 276 -5.89 2.32 7.17
N ILE A 277 -5.32 3.13 6.28
CA ILE A 277 -5.69 3.13 4.86
C ILE A 277 -4.41 3.02 4.03
N PRO A 278 -3.88 1.80 3.84
CA PRO A 278 -2.78 1.57 2.92
C PRO A 278 -3.25 1.59 1.47
N PHE A 279 -2.48 2.21 0.61
CA PHE A 279 -2.56 2.08 -0.83
C PHE A 279 -1.33 1.31 -1.31
N PHE A 280 -1.54 0.07 -1.69
CA PHE A 280 -0.50 -0.76 -2.29
C PHE A 280 -0.30 -0.31 -3.73
N PHE A 281 0.79 0.39 -3.99
CA PHE A 281 1.13 0.89 -5.32
C PHE A 281 1.85 -0.20 -6.09
N GLU A 282 1.10 -0.85 -6.96
CA GLU A 282 1.49 -2.07 -7.64
C GLU A 282 1.45 -1.88 -9.16
N PRO A 283 2.49 -2.31 -9.90
CA PRO A 283 2.57 -2.11 -11.33
C PRO A 283 1.54 -2.93 -12.12
N SER A 284 1.54 -2.75 -13.42
CA SER A 284 0.77 -3.55 -14.35
C SER A 284 1.19 -5.02 -14.28
N TYR A 285 0.24 -5.93 -14.42
CA TYR A 285 0.43 -7.38 -14.29
C TYR A 285 1.57 -7.94 -15.16
N ASP A 286 1.74 -7.35 -16.35
CA ASP A 286 2.72 -7.75 -17.36
C ASP A 286 4.05 -6.98 -17.27
N PHE A 287 4.21 -6.11 -16.28
CA PHE A 287 5.47 -5.41 -16.07
C PHE A 287 6.55 -6.37 -15.56
N ILE A 288 7.71 -6.33 -16.20
CA ILE A 288 8.85 -7.17 -15.83
C ILE A 288 9.70 -6.43 -14.80
N LEU A 289 10.03 -7.11 -13.69
CA LEU A 289 10.87 -6.56 -12.63
C LEU A 289 12.36 -6.67 -12.99
N ASP A 290 12.78 -6.02 -14.09
CA ASP A 290 14.15 -6.06 -14.58
C ASP A 290 14.97 -4.84 -14.13
N PRO A 291 16.03 -5.01 -13.31
CA PRO A 291 16.90 -3.91 -12.86
C PRO A 291 17.54 -3.09 -13.98
N LYS A 292 17.67 -3.66 -15.19
CA LYS A 292 18.18 -2.92 -16.36
C LYS A 292 17.33 -1.71 -16.72
N TYR A 293 16.05 -1.67 -16.35
CA TYR A 293 15.22 -0.49 -16.54
C TYR A 293 15.70 0.72 -15.72
N LEU A 294 16.47 0.47 -14.66
CA LEU A 294 17.08 1.48 -13.80
C LEU A 294 18.59 1.65 -14.07
N ASP A 295 19.08 1.25 -15.23
CA ASP A 295 20.51 1.25 -15.59
C ASP A 295 21.40 0.44 -14.63
N ILE A 296 20.82 -0.54 -13.91
CA ILE A 296 21.53 -1.44 -12.99
C ILE A 296 21.94 -2.69 -13.80
N ASN A 297 23.24 -2.79 -14.11
CA ASN A 297 23.82 -3.84 -14.97
C ASN A 297 24.71 -4.83 -14.19
N GLU A 298 24.53 -4.92 -12.89
CA GLU A 298 25.25 -5.86 -12.03
C GLU A 298 24.70 -7.29 -12.12
N ASN A 299 25.40 -8.25 -11.54
CA ASN A 299 24.87 -9.60 -11.41
C ASN A 299 23.57 -9.60 -10.63
N LEU A 300 22.54 -10.24 -11.20
CA LEU A 300 21.22 -10.30 -10.57
C LEU A 300 21.26 -11.18 -9.33
N ILE A 301 20.68 -10.68 -8.23
CA ILE A 301 20.48 -11.44 -6.99
C ILE A 301 19.09 -12.04 -6.90
N TYR A 302 18.16 -11.61 -7.76
CA TYR A 302 16.79 -12.12 -7.87
C TYR A 302 16.50 -12.62 -9.29
N ASN A 303 15.54 -13.54 -9.41
CA ASN A 303 15.00 -13.93 -10.71
C ASN A 303 14.18 -12.76 -11.29
N ILE A 304 14.20 -12.64 -12.60
CA ILE A 304 13.36 -11.67 -13.32
C ILE A 304 12.02 -12.34 -13.59
N ASP A 305 10.97 -11.84 -12.95
CA ASP A 305 9.60 -12.30 -13.12
C ASP A 305 8.70 -11.19 -13.66
N ASN A 306 7.58 -11.53 -14.30
CA ASN A 306 6.50 -10.58 -14.48
C ASN A 306 5.79 -10.35 -13.14
N TYR A 307 5.13 -9.19 -13.01
CA TYR A 307 4.57 -8.80 -11.72
C TYR A 307 3.41 -9.70 -11.26
N GLU A 308 2.60 -10.26 -12.16
CA GLU A 308 1.51 -11.15 -11.80
C GLU A 308 2.01 -12.44 -11.13
N ASP A 309 3.02 -13.08 -11.72
CA ASP A 309 3.60 -14.30 -11.16
C ASP A 309 4.30 -14.01 -9.82
N PHE A 310 5.03 -12.91 -9.75
CA PHE A 310 5.65 -12.41 -8.52
C PHE A 310 4.62 -12.20 -7.40
N LEU A 311 3.55 -11.44 -7.68
CA LEU A 311 2.49 -11.15 -6.71
C LEU A 311 1.76 -12.42 -6.27
N THR A 312 1.43 -13.30 -7.23
CA THR A 312 0.77 -14.59 -6.95
C THR A 312 1.56 -15.42 -5.95
N ASN A 313 2.88 -15.48 -6.11
CA ASN A 313 3.74 -16.19 -5.19
C ASN A 313 3.84 -15.51 -3.81
N SER A 314 3.83 -14.19 -3.78
CA SER A 314 3.85 -13.42 -2.54
C SER A 314 2.55 -13.55 -1.74
N LEU A 315 1.39 -13.57 -2.39
CA LEU A 315 0.08 -13.65 -1.73
C LEU A 315 -0.19 -14.99 -1.05
N LYS A 316 0.49 -16.08 -1.44
CA LYS A 316 0.36 -17.40 -0.79
C LYS A 316 0.72 -17.40 0.70
N LYS A 317 1.39 -16.37 1.18
CA LYS A 317 1.79 -16.22 2.58
C LYS A 317 0.71 -15.61 3.48
N PHE A 318 -0.35 -15.03 2.89
CA PHE A 318 -1.38 -14.31 3.63
C PHE A 318 -2.65 -15.15 3.77
N VAL A 319 -3.13 -15.29 5.01
CA VAL A 319 -4.31 -16.10 5.36
C VAL A 319 -5.60 -15.64 4.70
N GLU A 320 -5.70 -14.35 4.35
CA GLU A 320 -6.83 -13.79 3.64
C GLU A 320 -7.02 -14.42 2.26
N TYR A 321 -5.93 -14.81 1.60
CA TYR A 321 -5.90 -15.38 0.26
C TYR A 321 -5.64 -16.89 0.24
N ASP A 322 -5.59 -17.53 1.41
CA ASP A 322 -5.48 -18.99 1.53
C ASP A 322 -6.78 -19.63 0.98
N ARG A 323 -6.63 -20.55 -0.02
CA ARG A 323 -7.72 -21.15 -0.80
C ARG A 323 -8.16 -22.46 -0.20
#